data_8993d28b38831fba812f4ade916b9080
#
_entry.id   8993d28b38831fba812f4ade916b9080
#
_cell.length_a   1.000
_cell.length_b   1.000
_cell.length_c   1.000
_cell.angle_alpha   90.00
_cell.angle_beta   90.00
_cell.angle_gamma   90.00
#
_symmetry.space_group_name_H-M   'P 1'
#
loop_
_entity.id
_entity.type
_entity.pdbx_description
1 polymer ?
#
loop_
_entity_poly.entity_id
_entity_poly.type
_entity_poly.pdbx_seq_one_letter_code
_entity_poly.pdbx_strand_id
1 'polypeptide(L)'
;KTMVSVTADGVTLRNIRFQVRKWGIVADVSRAMTVEDCEFVLGDEECRTSSTAIWLRGMKECAIRRCTFRQVGICIAGDPLSDKSAGKTVLTGMCEAGEDPEYFSTHEIADCTINGRPYYYFVGQDNLTVPTDAGGLIAVECDNLTVRDIDVSDSSMGLEIARSRNVTLENVSADRCGIFGTYLVFVQGAVLR
;
A
#
# COMPACT_ATOMS: atom_id res chain seq x y z
N LYS A 1 15.60 -9.17 3.48
CA LYS A 1 16.63 -8.13 3.67
C LYS A 1 16.10 -6.83 3.07
N THR A 2 16.15 -5.71 3.80
CA THR A 2 15.77 -4.37 3.35
C THR A 2 16.87 -3.83 2.43
N MET A 3 16.49 -3.20 1.31
CA MET A 3 17.46 -2.57 0.42
C MET A 3 17.76 -1.13 0.86
N VAL A 4 16.71 -0.36 1.21
CA VAL A 4 16.82 1.01 1.73
C VAL A 4 15.95 1.14 2.97
N SER A 5 16.51 1.66 4.06
CA SER A 5 15.76 2.04 5.27
C SER A 5 15.79 3.55 5.41
N VAL A 6 14.60 4.15 5.60
CA VAL A 6 14.42 5.59 5.76
C VAL A 6 13.84 5.86 7.14
N THR A 7 14.58 6.63 7.93
CA THR A 7 14.19 7.04 9.30
C THR A 7 14.42 8.54 9.51
N ALA A 8 14.43 9.31 8.42
CA ALA A 8 14.65 10.75 8.43
C ALA A 8 13.63 11.45 7.52
N ASP A 9 13.31 12.69 7.87
CA ASP A 9 12.39 13.53 7.11
C ASP A 9 13.01 14.03 5.79
N GLY A 10 12.16 14.26 4.79
CA GLY A 10 12.53 14.92 3.54
C GLY A 10 13.46 14.13 2.62
N VAL A 11 13.57 12.81 2.80
CA VAL A 11 14.42 11.96 1.95
C VAL A 11 13.85 11.86 0.55
N THR A 12 14.68 12.06 -0.47
CA THR A 12 14.29 11.88 -1.88
C THR A 12 15.08 10.74 -2.53
N LEU A 13 14.36 9.83 -3.16
CA LEU A 13 14.88 8.73 -3.96
C LEU A 13 14.37 8.87 -5.40
N ARG A 14 15.26 8.94 -6.39
CA ARG A 14 14.87 9.21 -7.78
C ARG A 14 15.71 8.42 -8.78
N ASN A 15 15.06 7.97 -9.86
CA ASN A 15 15.72 7.26 -10.96
C ASN A 15 16.48 6.01 -10.53
N ILE A 16 15.91 5.22 -9.62
CA ILE A 16 16.53 3.99 -9.10
C ILE A 16 15.71 2.78 -9.54
N ARG A 17 16.42 1.73 -9.95
CA ARG A 17 15.82 0.42 -10.17
C ARG A 17 16.13 -0.50 -8.99
N PHE A 18 15.06 -1.04 -8.39
CA PHE A 18 15.11 -1.96 -7.26
C PHE A 18 14.75 -3.39 -7.71
N GLN A 19 15.65 -4.33 -7.51
CA GLN A 19 15.35 -5.76 -7.64
C GLN A 19 14.99 -6.30 -6.26
N VAL A 20 13.69 -6.29 -5.94
CA VAL A 20 13.17 -6.54 -4.60
C VAL A 20 13.18 -8.03 -4.30
N ARG A 21 13.90 -8.45 -3.25
CA ARG A 21 13.90 -9.84 -2.77
C ARG A 21 13.08 -10.03 -1.50
N LYS A 22 12.90 -8.99 -0.72
CA LYS A 22 12.02 -8.96 0.45
C LYS A 22 11.41 -7.57 0.60
N TRP A 23 12.19 -6.57 1.01
CA TRP A 23 11.73 -5.21 1.16
C TRP A 23 12.62 -4.28 0.33
N GLY A 24 12.02 -3.52 -0.57
CA GLY A 24 12.70 -2.50 -1.34
C GLY A 24 13.04 -1.31 -0.44
N ILE A 25 12.06 -0.45 -0.19
CA ILE A 25 12.16 0.68 0.74
C ILE A 25 11.30 0.37 1.97
N VAL A 26 11.87 0.50 3.16
CA VAL A 26 11.15 0.53 4.43
C VAL A 26 11.35 1.91 5.03
N ALA A 27 10.26 2.65 5.21
CA ALA A 27 10.26 3.98 5.78
C ALA A 27 9.49 3.98 7.10
N ASP A 28 10.14 4.43 8.16
CA ASP A 28 9.64 4.34 9.53
C ASP A 28 9.56 5.71 10.20
N VAL A 29 8.38 6.04 10.71
CA VAL A 29 8.12 7.13 11.67
C VAL A 29 8.84 8.43 11.31
N SER A 30 8.66 8.87 10.07
CA SER A 30 9.18 10.13 9.55
C SER A 30 8.19 10.73 8.54
N ARG A 31 8.54 11.84 7.90
CA ARG A 31 7.64 12.54 6.97
C ARG A 31 8.32 13.02 5.71
N ALA A 32 7.48 13.37 4.74
CA ALA A 32 7.89 14.03 3.50
C ALA A 32 8.94 13.27 2.68
N MET A 33 8.90 11.91 2.70
CA MET A 33 9.71 11.11 1.79
C MET A 33 9.16 11.25 0.36
N THR A 34 10.06 11.40 -0.61
CA THR A 34 9.71 11.45 -2.03
C THR A 34 10.39 10.29 -2.77
N VAL A 35 9.61 9.52 -3.54
CA VAL A 35 10.09 8.46 -4.43
C VAL A 35 9.57 8.74 -5.83
N GLU A 36 10.46 9.02 -6.78
CA GLU A 36 10.07 9.43 -8.13
C GLU A 36 10.86 8.69 -9.20
N ASP A 37 10.19 8.43 -10.32
CA ASP A 37 10.82 7.86 -11.52
C ASP A 37 11.61 6.56 -11.20
N CYS A 38 11.10 5.74 -10.27
CA CYS A 38 11.73 4.52 -9.81
C CYS A 38 11.03 3.26 -10.37
N GLU A 39 11.81 2.20 -10.57
CA GLU A 39 11.31 0.90 -10.98
C GLU A 39 11.52 -0.12 -9.85
N PHE A 40 10.47 -0.85 -9.50
CA PHE A 40 10.52 -1.93 -8.51
C PHE A 40 10.10 -3.23 -9.17
N VAL A 41 10.96 -4.24 -9.12
CA VAL A 41 10.71 -5.55 -9.73
C VAL A 41 10.95 -6.64 -8.69
N LEU A 42 10.06 -7.62 -8.59
CA LEU A 42 10.31 -8.82 -7.79
C LEU A 42 11.57 -9.51 -8.31
N GLY A 43 12.51 -9.79 -7.43
CA GLY A 43 13.81 -10.36 -7.81
C GLY A 43 13.70 -11.80 -8.29
N ASP A 44 13.02 -12.62 -7.50
CA ASP A 44 12.80 -14.04 -7.79
C ASP A 44 11.41 -14.43 -7.27
N GLU A 45 10.74 -15.37 -7.95
CA GLU A 45 9.41 -15.86 -7.58
C GLU A 45 9.38 -16.44 -6.14
N GLU A 46 10.46 -17.10 -5.74
CA GLU A 46 10.62 -17.64 -4.38
C GLU A 46 10.60 -16.55 -3.29
N CYS A 47 10.92 -15.31 -3.68
CA CYS A 47 10.93 -14.17 -2.77
C CYS A 47 9.55 -13.50 -2.61
N ARG A 48 8.52 -13.92 -3.33
CA ARG A 48 7.19 -13.28 -3.34
C ARG A 48 6.60 -13.14 -1.94
N THR A 49 6.65 -14.21 -1.14
CA THR A 49 6.08 -14.20 0.21
C THR A 49 6.73 -13.15 1.09
N SER A 50 5.93 -12.25 1.63
CA SER A 50 6.34 -11.11 2.46
C SER A 50 7.22 -10.08 1.74
N SER A 51 7.20 -10.04 0.40
CA SER A 51 7.91 -9.01 -0.36
C SER A 51 7.05 -7.77 -0.55
N THR A 52 7.67 -6.59 -0.43
CA THR A 52 7.03 -5.32 -0.75
C THR A 52 8.04 -4.35 -1.36
N ALA A 53 7.59 -3.55 -2.33
CA ALA A 53 8.43 -2.52 -2.95
C ALA A 53 8.68 -1.35 -1.99
N ILE A 54 7.61 -0.79 -1.45
CA ILE A 54 7.64 0.34 -0.52
C ILE A 54 6.73 0.00 0.65
N TRP A 55 7.28 0.05 1.86
CA TRP A 55 6.54 -0.10 3.09
C TRP A 55 6.61 1.20 3.89
N LEU A 56 5.49 1.89 3.98
CA LEU A 56 5.32 3.11 4.77
C LEU A 56 4.76 2.71 6.14
N ARG A 57 5.53 2.89 7.20
CA ARG A 57 5.11 2.56 8.57
C ARG A 57 5.14 3.80 9.46
N GLY A 58 3.97 4.31 9.87
CA GLY A 58 3.86 5.54 10.62
C GLY A 58 4.43 6.75 9.88
N MET A 59 4.35 6.74 8.56
CA MET A 59 4.82 7.82 7.70
C MET A 59 3.70 8.83 7.44
N LYS A 60 4.09 10.07 7.17
CA LYS A 60 3.16 11.14 6.77
C LYS A 60 3.71 11.90 5.56
N GLU A 61 2.81 12.48 4.76
CA GLU A 61 3.15 13.42 3.69
C GLU A 61 4.15 12.86 2.67
N CYS A 62 4.14 11.56 2.40
CA CYS A 62 5.02 10.96 1.40
C CYS A 62 4.47 11.16 0.00
N ALA A 63 5.36 11.33 -0.97
CA ALA A 63 5.03 11.42 -2.39
C ALA A 63 5.69 10.26 -3.17
N ILE A 64 4.87 9.46 -3.87
CA ILE A 64 5.33 8.39 -4.75
C ILE A 64 4.79 8.71 -6.14
N ARG A 65 5.66 9.05 -7.09
CA ARG A 65 5.24 9.56 -8.39
C ARG A 65 5.97 8.88 -9.54
N ARG A 66 5.25 8.59 -10.62
CA ARG A 66 5.80 8.04 -11.87
C ARG A 66 6.66 6.80 -11.64
N CYS A 67 6.27 5.98 -10.68
CA CYS A 67 6.95 4.74 -10.36
C CYS A 67 6.27 3.54 -11.03
N THR A 68 7.07 2.56 -11.41
CA THR A 68 6.56 1.30 -11.96
C THR A 68 6.86 0.14 -11.02
N PHE A 69 5.84 -0.69 -10.82
CA PHE A 69 5.91 -1.85 -9.95
C PHE A 69 5.63 -3.12 -10.77
N ARG A 70 6.45 -4.15 -10.58
CA ARG A 70 6.25 -5.47 -11.20
C ARG A 70 6.26 -6.55 -10.14
N GLN A 71 5.11 -7.17 -9.92
CA GLN A 71 4.89 -8.26 -8.97
C GLN A 71 5.20 -7.89 -7.50
N VAL A 72 5.38 -6.64 -7.21
CA VAL A 72 5.53 -6.04 -5.88
C VAL A 72 4.77 -4.72 -5.85
N GLY A 73 4.34 -4.25 -4.69
CA GLY A 73 3.55 -3.03 -4.57
C GLY A 73 3.89 -2.23 -3.32
N ILE A 74 3.00 -1.31 -3.00
CA ILE A 74 3.07 -0.43 -1.83
C ILE A 74 2.26 -1.07 -0.70
N CYS A 75 2.71 -0.89 0.54
CA CYS A 75 1.97 -1.19 1.75
C CYS A 75 2.06 0.02 2.68
N ILE A 76 0.92 0.48 3.18
CA ILE A 76 0.83 1.53 4.19
C ILE A 76 0.45 0.89 5.52
N ALA A 77 1.11 1.27 6.58
CA ALA A 77 0.87 0.75 7.92
C ALA A 77 1.06 1.85 8.98
N GLY A 78 0.47 1.63 10.14
CA GLY A 78 0.64 2.52 11.27
C GLY A 78 2.03 2.52 11.89
N ASP A 79 2.16 3.18 13.04
CA ASP A 79 3.44 3.32 13.74
C ASP A 79 3.93 1.97 14.30
N PRO A 80 5.07 1.45 13.84
CA PRO A 80 5.65 0.20 14.34
C PRO A 80 6.12 0.29 15.80
N LEU A 81 6.25 1.50 16.35
CA LEU A 81 6.65 1.69 17.75
C LEU A 81 5.46 1.55 18.71
N SER A 82 4.24 1.87 18.27
CA SER A 82 3.03 1.68 19.08
C SER A 82 2.81 0.20 19.39
N ASP A 83 3.12 -0.68 18.47
CA ASP A 83 3.02 -2.13 18.65
C ASP A 83 3.98 -2.69 19.69
N LYS A 84 5.19 -2.14 19.79
CA LYS A 84 6.17 -2.58 20.79
C LYS A 84 5.74 -2.23 22.21
N SER A 85 5.10 -1.09 22.41
CA SER A 85 4.56 -0.67 23.69
C SER A 85 3.39 -1.54 24.14
N ALA A 86 2.65 -2.13 23.20
CA ALA A 86 1.55 -3.05 23.45
C ALA A 86 1.97 -4.53 23.60
N GLY A 87 3.26 -4.86 23.51
CA GLY A 87 3.78 -6.22 23.62
C GLY A 87 3.48 -7.12 22.42
N LYS A 88 3.14 -6.55 21.26
CA LYS A 88 2.81 -7.27 20.04
C LYS A 88 4.01 -7.47 19.12
N THR A 89 3.97 -8.50 18.32
CA THR A 89 5.05 -8.83 17.39
C THR A 89 4.99 -7.99 16.10
N VAL A 90 6.14 -7.68 15.54
CA VAL A 90 6.45 -6.75 14.42
C VAL A 90 5.68 -6.98 13.10
N LEU A 91 4.93 -8.07 12.95
CA LEU A 91 4.05 -8.30 11.80
C LEU A 91 2.71 -7.54 11.91
N THR A 92 2.45 -6.95 13.06
CA THR A 92 1.21 -6.28 13.41
C THR A 92 1.32 -4.75 13.40
N GLY A 93 2.38 -4.16 12.88
CA GLY A 93 2.46 -2.72 12.58
C GLY A 93 1.39 -2.25 11.59
N MET A 94 0.33 -3.05 11.50
CA MET A 94 -0.83 -2.83 10.68
C MET A 94 -1.96 -2.45 11.61
N CYS A 95 -2.02 -1.17 11.93
CA CYS A 95 -3.16 -0.45 12.53
C CYS A 95 -3.82 -1.06 13.77
N GLU A 96 -3.67 -0.38 14.86
CA GLU A 96 -4.56 -0.52 16.03
C GLU A 96 -5.65 0.55 16.04
N ALA A 97 -6.76 0.23 16.72
CA ALA A 97 -7.81 1.21 16.99
C ALA A 97 -7.21 2.41 17.74
N GLY A 98 -7.32 3.60 17.16
CA GLY A 98 -6.79 4.83 17.73
C GLY A 98 -5.51 5.34 17.06
N GLU A 99 -4.96 4.67 16.07
CA GLU A 99 -3.84 5.20 15.29
C GLU A 99 -4.24 6.44 14.48
N ASP A 100 -3.25 7.31 14.32
CA ASP A 100 -3.40 8.57 13.61
C ASP A 100 -3.82 8.33 12.14
N PRO A 101 -4.98 8.85 11.71
CA PRO A 101 -5.45 8.69 10.34
C PRO A 101 -4.48 9.26 9.30
N GLU A 102 -3.67 10.24 9.67
CA GLU A 102 -2.69 10.85 8.78
C GLU A 102 -1.65 9.86 8.24
N TYR A 103 -1.42 8.73 8.91
CA TYR A 103 -0.55 7.68 8.40
C TYR A 103 -1.05 7.03 7.10
N PHE A 104 -2.32 7.21 6.77
CA PHE A 104 -2.95 6.63 5.57
C PHE A 104 -3.37 7.70 4.57
N SER A 105 -3.80 8.87 5.04
CA SER A 105 -4.52 9.86 4.22
C SER A 105 -3.68 11.04 3.71
N THR A 106 -2.45 11.21 4.19
CA THR A 106 -1.63 12.39 3.83
C THR A 106 -0.64 12.16 2.69
N HIS A 107 -0.67 10.99 2.07
CA HIS A 107 0.26 10.65 0.99
C HIS A 107 -0.24 11.14 -0.38
N GLU A 108 0.68 11.17 -1.33
CA GLU A 108 0.42 11.33 -2.75
C GLU A 108 1.00 10.12 -3.49
N ILE A 109 0.15 9.35 -4.17
CA ILE A 109 0.57 8.27 -5.07
C ILE A 109 -0.04 8.58 -6.43
N ALA A 110 0.80 9.04 -7.36
CA ALA A 110 0.35 9.58 -8.64
C ALA A 110 1.17 9.04 -9.82
N ASP A 111 0.49 8.82 -10.95
CA ASP A 111 1.12 8.38 -12.20
C ASP A 111 1.93 7.08 -12.05
N CYS A 112 1.54 6.23 -11.11
CA CYS A 112 2.18 4.96 -10.83
C CYS A 112 1.46 3.81 -11.55
N THR A 113 2.22 2.78 -11.91
CA THR A 113 1.65 1.56 -12.51
C THR A 113 2.14 0.32 -11.79
N ILE A 114 1.27 -0.69 -11.72
CA ILE A 114 1.63 -2.02 -11.26
C ILE A 114 1.23 -3.06 -12.30
N ASN A 115 2.17 -3.91 -12.70
CA ASN A 115 1.99 -4.91 -13.75
C ASN A 115 1.43 -4.31 -15.06
N GLY A 116 1.84 -3.07 -15.37
CA GLY A 116 1.43 -2.33 -16.57
C GLY A 116 0.04 -1.67 -16.48
N ARG A 117 -0.64 -1.74 -15.35
CA ARG A 117 -1.95 -1.12 -15.11
C ARG A 117 -1.86 -0.02 -14.06
N PRO A 118 -2.82 0.96 -14.02
CA PRO A 118 -2.80 2.05 -13.05
C PRO A 118 -2.78 1.56 -11.60
N TYR A 119 -2.02 2.24 -10.76
CA TYR A 119 -2.06 2.11 -9.32
C TYR A 119 -2.85 3.27 -8.75
N TYR A 120 -4.04 3.01 -8.22
CA TYR A 120 -4.91 4.06 -7.70
C TYR A 120 -4.73 4.30 -6.20
N TYR A 121 -4.73 5.56 -5.83
CA TYR A 121 -4.79 6.02 -4.45
C TYR A 121 -5.91 7.05 -4.31
N PHE A 122 -6.92 6.73 -3.53
CA PHE A 122 -8.07 7.60 -3.29
C PHE A 122 -8.18 7.93 -1.81
N VAL A 123 -8.44 9.19 -1.50
CA VAL A 123 -8.64 9.68 -0.13
C VAL A 123 -9.89 10.54 -0.07
N GLY A 124 -10.77 10.26 0.91
CA GLY A 124 -11.94 11.08 1.19
C GLY A 124 -12.94 11.19 0.04
N GLN A 125 -13.06 10.15 -0.79
CA GLN A 125 -13.99 10.15 -1.92
C GLN A 125 -15.23 9.33 -1.61
N ASP A 126 -16.40 9.98 -1.71
CA ASP A 126 -17.67 9.32 -1.48
C ASP A 126 -18.32 8.84 -2.78
N ASN A 127 -19.10 7.75 -2.69
CA ASN A 127 -19.82 7.16 -3.82
C ASN A 127 -18.90 6.79 -5.00
N LEU A 128 -17.70 6.36 -4.70
CA LEU A 128 -16.67 6.01 -5.68
C LEU A 128 -16.89 4.61 -6.25
N THR A 129 -16.90 4.50 -7.58
CA THR A 129 -16.68 3.23 -8.27
C THR A 129 -15.26 3.23 -8.85
N VAL A 130 -14.46 2.27 -8.42
CA VAL A 130 -13.07 2.14 -8.87
C VAL A 130 -13.03 1.78 -10.35
N PRO A 131 -12.15 2.41 -11.16
CA PRO A 131 -11.96 2.03 -12.56
C PRO A 131 -11.55 0.56 -12.71
N THR A 132 -12.10 -0.11 -13.72
CA THR A 132 -11.85 -1.55 -13.95
C THR A 132 -10.47 -1.88 -14.48
N ASP A 133 -9.70 -0.88 -14.89
CA ASP A 133 -8.30 -1.01 -15.30
C ASP A 133 -7.29 -0.99 -14.15
N ALA A 134 -7.77 -0.89 -12.90
CA ALA A 134 -6.92 -0.88 -11.72
C ALA A 134 -6.02 -2.13 -11.65
N GLY A 135 -4.73 -1.93 -11.50
CA GLY A 135 -3.75 -2.98 -11.21
C GLY A 135 -3.42 -3.09 -9.72
N GLY A 136 -3.69 -2.03 -8.96
CA GLY A 136 -3.58 -1.96 -7.50
C GLY A 136 -4.41 -0.80 -6.96
N LEU A 137 -4.85 -0.90 -5.72
CA LEU A 137 -5.72 0.08 -5.08
C LEU A 137 -5.35 0.29 -3.62
N ILE A 138 -5.22 1.56 -3.25
CA ILE A 138 -5.28 2.01 -1.87
C ILE A 138 -6.42 3.03 -1.78
N ALA A 139 -7.41 2.78 -0.92
CA ALA A 139 -8.54 3.69 -0.70
C ALA A 139 -8.68 3.99 0.80
N VAL A 140 -8.71 5.27 1.15
CA VAL A 140 -8.71 5.74 2.53
C VAL A 140 -9.84 6.72 2.76
N GLU A 141 -10.61 6.51 3.84
CA GLU A 141 -11.73 7.41 4.20
C GLU A 141 -12.74 7.60 3.05
N CYS A 142 -13.01 6.52 2.30
CA CYS A 142 -13.96 6.51 1.19
C CYS A 142 -15.29 5.86 1.61
N ASP A 143 -16.38 6.60 1.53
CA ASP A 143 -17.70 6.09 1.89
C ASP A 143 -18.49 5.65 0.63
N ASN A 144 -19.26 4.56 0.75
CA ASN A 144 -20.00 3.95 -0.38
C ASN A 144 -19.04 3.58 -1.55
N LEU A 145 -17.94 2.92 -1.24
CA LEU A 145 -16.94 2.48 -2.20
C LEU A 145 -17.36 1.18 -2.89
N THR A 146 -17.33 1.18 -4.22
CA THR A 146 -17.55 -0.02 -5.03
C THR A 146 -16.29 -0.38 -5.82
N VAL A 147 -15.80 -1.60 -5.59
CA VAL A 147 -14.69 -2.22 -6.32
C VAL A 147 -15.23 -3.46 -7.01
N ARG A 148 -15.20 -3.51 -8.35
CA ARG A 148 -15.76 -4.64 -9.10
C ARG A 148 -14.98 -4.92 -10.38
N ASP A 149 -15.02 -6.20 -10.78
CA ASP A 149 -14.50 -6.66 -12.07
C ASP A 149 -13.02 -6.27 -12.28
N ILE A 150 -12.20 -6.37 -11.23
CA ILE A 150 -10.76 -6.05 -11.29
C ILE A 150 -9.91 -7.24 -10.88
N ASP A 151 -8.68 -7.25 -11.41
CA ASP A 151 -7.66 -8.21 -11.04
C ASP A 151 -6.43 -7.46 -10.51
N VAL A 152 -6.14 -7.59 -9.22
CA VAL A 152 -5.01 -6.98 -8.52
C VAL A 152 -3.99 -8.02 -8.06
N SER A 153 -3.98 -9.15 -8.74
CA SER A 153 -3.06 -10.26 -8.48
C SER A 153 -1.60 -9.89 -8.72
N ASP A 154 -0.70 -10.75 -8.31
CA ASP A 154 0.75 -10.57 -8.51
C ASP A 154 1.29 -9.24 -7.93
N SER A 155 0.95 -8.97 -6.69
CA SER A 155 1.34 -7.75 -5.98
C SER A 155 1.88 -8.08 -4.59
N SER A 156 2.34 -7.09 -3.85
CA SER A 156 2.57 -7.21 -2.41
C SER A 156 1.27 -7.17 -1.65
N MET A 157 0.47 -6.16 -1.96
CA MET A 157 -0.86 -5.89 -1.43
C MET A 157 -1.76 -5.64 -2.64
N GLY A 158 -2.78 -6.47 -2.86
CA GLY A 158 -3.69 -6.30 -3.99
C GLY A 158 -4.59 -5.09 -3.78
N LEU A 159 -5.40 -5.12 -2.73
CA LEU A 159 -6.25 -4.02 -2.28
C LEU A 159 -5.90 -3.65 -0.84
N GLU A 160 -5.77 -2.36 -0.56
CA GLU A 160 -5.71 -1.81 0.78
C GLU A 160 -6.83 -0.78 0.96
N ILE A 161 -7.78 -1.05 1.84
CA ILE A 161 -8.91 -0.14 2.12
C ILE A 161 -8.93 0.15 3.60
N ALA A 162 -8.77 1.44 3.93
CA ALA A 162 -8.65 1.89 5.31
C ALA A 162 -9.75 2.90 5.66
N ARG A 163 -10.28 2.82 6.90
CA ARG A 163 -11.18 3.82 7.51
C ARG A 163 -12.39 4.20 6.65
N SER A 164 -12.89 3.27 5.85
CA SER A 164 -13.96 3.45 4.88
C SER A 164 -15.26 2.78 5.34
N ARG A 165 -16.40 3.23 4.81
CA ARG A 165 -17.72 2.67 5.14
C ARG A 165 -18.48 2.23 3.90
N ASN A 166 -19.34 1.21 4.10
CA ASN A 166 -20.21 0.68 3.02
C ASN A 166 -19.38 0.29 1.77
N VAL A 167 -18.41 -0.61 1.96
CA VAL A 167 -17.52 -1.10 0.92
C VAL A 167 -18.11 -2.34 0.26
N THR A 168 -18.20 -2.34 -1.05
CA THR A 168 -18.59 -3.52 -1.84
C THR A 168 -17.42 -3.98 -2.70
N LEU A 169 -17.00 -5.25 -2.50
CA LEU A 169 -16.05 -5.93 -3.37
C LEU A 169 -16.79 -7.03 -4.13
N GLU A 170 -16.81 -6.95 -5.46
CA GLU A 170 -17.55 -7.88 -6.32
C GLU A 170 -16.67 -8.34 -7.49
N ASN A 171 -16.55 -9.66 -7.68
CA ASN A 171 -15.73 -10.22 -8.74
C ASN A 171 -14.29 -9.64 -8.78
N VAL A 172 -13.59 -9.72 -7.65
CA VAL A 172 -12.23 -9.21 -7.48
C VAL A 172 -11.26 -10.40 -7.41
N SER A 173 -10.26 -10.42 -8.29
CA SER A 173 -9.13 -11.35 -8.22
C SER A 173 -7.95 -10.71 -7.50
N ALA A 174 -7.37 -11.41 -6.53
CA ALA A 174 -6.23 -10.94 -5.75
C ALA A 174 -5.28 -12.11 -5.41
N ASP A 175 -4.94 -12.89 -6.43
CA ASP A 175 -4.11 -14.08 -6.29
C ASP A 175 -2.62 -13.74 -6.21
N ARG A 176 -1.83 -14.63 -5.64
CA ARG A 176 -0.36 -14.53 -5.55
C ARG A 176 0.13 -13.20 -5.01
N CYS A 177 -0.56 -12.64 -4.02
CA CYS A 177 -0.11 -11.46 -3.30
C CYS A 177 0.89 -11.83 -2.21
N GLY A 178 1.96 -11.05 -2.08
CA GLY A 178 3.06 -11.38 -1.18
C GLY A 178 2.73 -11.22 0.31
N ILE A 179 1.82 -10.30 0.65
CA ILE A 179 1.38 -10.02 2.03
C ILE A 179 -0.12 -10.31 2.16
N PHE A 180 -0.97 -9.53 1.52
CA PHE A 180 -2.43 -9.72 1.50
C PHE A 180 -2.99 -9.52 0.11
N GLY A 181 -3.94 -10.35 -0.29
CA GLY A 181 -4.76 -10.10 -1.47
C GLY A 181 -5.69 -8.90 -1.26
N THR A 182 -6.39 -8.91 -0.12
CA THR A 182 -7.28 -7.83 0.30
C THR A 182 -7.02 -7.51 1.77
N TYR A 183 -6.79 -6.25 2.08
CA TYR A 183 -6.61 -5.75 3.43
C TYR A 183 -7.63 -4.67 3.75
N LEU A 184 -8.52 -4.97 4.69
CA LEU A 184 -9.57 -4.08 5.16
C LEU A 184 -9.26 -3.67 6.59
N VAL A 185 -8.98 -2.39 6.82
CA VAL A 185 -8.59 -1.86 8.13
C VAL A 185 -9.54 -0.75 8.57
N PHE A 186 -10.16 -0.90 9.74
CA PHE A 186 -11.20 0.02 10.25
C PHE A 186 -12.36 0.25 9.25
N VAL A 187 -12.70 -0.75 8.46
CA VAL A 187 -13.81 -0.69 7.52
C VAL A 187 -15.11 -1.10 8.21
N GLN A 188 -16.18 -0.39 7.94
CA GLN A 188 -17.52 -0.68 8.46
C GLN A 188 -18.46 -1.02 7.31
N GLY A 189 -19.23 -2.10 7.44
CA GLY A 189 -20.23 -2.48 6.45
C GLY A 189 -19.65 -2.98 5.13
N ALA A 190 -18.63 -3.85 5.17
CA ALA A 190 -18.07 -4.47 3.96
C ALA A 190 -18.90 -5.65 3.48
N VAL A 191 -19.10 -5.75 2.17
CA VAL A 191 -19.73 -6.89 1.49
C VAL A 191 -18.76 -7.43 0.44
N LEU A 192 -18.42 -8.71 0.52
CA LEU A 192 -17.56 -9.41 -0.44
C LEU A 192 -18.39 -10.50 -1.15
N ARG A 193 -18.38 -10.54 -2.48
CA ARG A 193 -19.15 -11.52 -3.31
C ARG A 193 -18.53 -11.72 -4.70
#